data_0ae304810d1e0b865d3c86d87a5beb35
#
_entry.id   0ae304810d1e0b865d3c86d87a5beb35
#
_cell.length_a   1.000
_cell.length_b   1.000
_cell.length_c   1.000
_cell.angle_alpha   90.00
_cell.angle_beta   90.00
_cell.angle_gamma   90.00
#
_symmetry.space_group_name_H-M   'P 1'
#
loop_
_entity.id
_entity.type
_entity.pdbx_description
1 polymer ?
#
loop_
_entity_poly.entity_id
_entity_poly.type
_entity_poly.pdbx_seq_one_letter_code
_entity_poly.pdbx_strand_id
1 'polypeptide(L)'
;MIYEVTQFGLPKNIAAGVTEALRQMQPGDTLHFPKGEYHFYKDYCQSLLVHTSNTDSFQRPKKTFGILLQDKEQLTLDGDGSVFVFHGNISALGVLRCRQITLRNFTIRYACPTNVELEVTAKQGHTVSYR
;
A
#
# COMPACT_ATOMS: atom_id res chain seq x y z
N MET A 1 18.95 11.42 -5.58
CA MET A 1 19.41 10.04 -5.80
C MET A 1 18.22 9.13 -6.06
N ILE A 2 18.39 8.17 -6.93
CA ILE A 2 17.32 7.21 -7.24
C ILE A 2 17.69 5.84 -6.67
N TYR A 3 16.79 5.29 -5.85
CA TYR A 3 16.93 3.94 -5.30
C TYR A 3 16.05 2.99 -6.12
N GLU A 4 16.63 1.89 -6.57
CA GLU A 4 15.87 0.84 -7.24
C GLU A 4 15.38 -0.17 -6.21
N VAL A 5 14.08 -0.35 -6.11
CA VAL A 5 13.49 -1.23 -5.08
C VAL A 5 13.97 -2.68 -5.23
N THR A 6 14.27 -3.11 -6.45
CA THR A 6 14.73 -4.48 -6.71
C THR A 6 16.10 -4.79 -6.11
N GLN A 7 16.84 -3.77 -5.70
CA GLN A 7 18.09 -3.97 -4.97
C GLN A 7 17.87 -4.30 -3.50
N PHE A 8 16.66 -4.11 -2.99
CA PHE A 8 16.31 -4.29 -1.59
C PHE A 8 15.45 -5.52 -1.35
N GLY A 9 14.81 -6.06 -2.38
CA GLY A 9 13.94 -7.21 -2.23
C GLY A 9 13.47 -7.76 -3.56
N LEU A 10 12.71 -8.84 -3.49
CA LEU A 10 12.17 -9.52 -4.67
C LEU A 10 10.73 -9.05 -4.93
N PRO A 11 10.31 -8.90 -6.20
CA PRO A 11 8.95 -8.50 -6.53
C PRO A 11 7.87 -9.39 -5.90
N LYS A 12 8.15 -10.67 -5.70
CA LYS A 12 7.20 -11.61 -5.09
C LYS A 12 6.90 -11.32 -3.62
N ASN A 13 7.80 -10.60 -2.92
CA ASN A 13 7.65 -10.24 -1.52
C ASN A 13 8.51 -9.01 -1.25
N ILE A 14 7.98 -7.86 -1.61
CA ILE A 14 8.77 -6.63 -1.65
C ILE A 14 8.65 -5.77 -0.38
N ALA A 15 7.72 -6.09 0.54
CA ALA A 15 7.40 -5.21 1.66
C ALA A 15 8.62 -4.86 2.53
N ALA A 16 9.41 -5.86 2.93
CA ALA A 16 10.61 -5.62 3.74
C ALA A 16 11.65 -4.80 2.97
N GLY A 17 11.76 -5.02 1.66
CA GLY A 17 12.67 -4.26 0.80
C GLY A 17 12.28 -2.79 0.71
N VAL A 18 10.99 -2.49 0.59
CA VAL A 18 10.49 -1.12 0.59
C VAL A 18 10.81 -0.44 1.91
N THR A 19 10.55 -1.11 3.03
CA THR A 19 10.85 -0.58 4.37
C THR A 19 12.33 -0.24 4.51
N GLU A 20 13.21 -1.13 4.07
CA GLU A 20 14.66 -0.90 4.14
C GLU A 20 15.09 0.25 3.23
N ALA A 21 14.57 0.32 2.01
CA ALA A 21 14.88 1.41 1.10
C ALA A 21 14.47 2.75 1.69
N LEU A 22 13.25 2.83 2.22
CA LEU A 22 12.75 4.06 2.83
C LEU A 22 13.58 4.49 4.03
N ARG A 23 14.09 3.53 4.80
CA ARG A 23 14.95 3.83 5.95
C ARG A 23 16.25 4.51 5.54
N GLN A 24 16.78 4.17 4.38
CA GLN A 24 18.05 4.72 3.88
C GLN A 24 17.89 6.03 3.11
N MET A 25 16.69 6.33 2.61
CA MET A 25 16.47 7.50 1.76
C MET A 25 16.57 8.81 2.52
N GLN A 26 17.09 9.81 1.84
CA GLN A 26 17.22 11.17 2.32
C GLN A 26 16.27 12.11 1.56
N PRO A 27 15.98 13.32 2.10
CA PRO A 27 15.16 14.29 1.36
C PRO A 27 15.69 14.54 -0.06
N GLY A 28 14.78 14.51 -1.03
CA GLY A 28 15.12 14.66 -2.44
C GLY A 28 15.29 13.35 -3.19
N ASP A 29 15.26 12.20 -2.51
CA ASP A 29 15.46 10.91 -3.14
C ASP A 29 14.16 10.35 -3.74
N THR A 30 14.33 9.46 -4.71
CA THR A 30 13.22 8.76 -5.38
C THR A 30 13.39 7.25 -5.19
N LEU A 31 12.33 6.58 -4.81
CA LEU A 31 12.26 5.12 -4.84
C LEU A 31 11.56 4.72 -6.13
N HIS A 32 12.29 4.04 -7.00
CA HIS A 32 11.82 3.61 -8.30
C HIS A 32 11.49 2.12 -8.29
N PHE A 33 10.31 1.79 -8.78
CA PHE A 33 9.86 0.41 -8.96
C PHE A 33 9.88 0.12 -10.45
N PRO A 34 10.88 -0.62 -10.96
CA PRO A 34 10.85 -1.03 -12.37
C PRO A 34 9.51 -1.68 -12.70
N LYS A 35 8.96 -1.36 -13.86
CA LYS A 35 7.61 -1.80 -14.24
C LYS A 35 7.44 -3.31 -14.03
N GLY A 36 6.41 -3.69 -13.29
CA GLY A 36 6.12 -5.07 -12.96
C GLY A 36 5.04 -5.19 -11.92
N GLU A 37 4.88 -6.39 -11.38
CA GLU A 37 3.91 -6.68 -10.33
C GLU A 37 4.66 -6.95 -9.03
N TYR A 38 4.30 -6.21 -7.97
CA TYR A 38 4.96 -6.30 -6.66
C TYR A 38 3.95 -6.75 -5.63
N HIS A 39 4.34 -7.74 -4.81
CA HIS A 39 3.48 -8.34 -3.81
C HIS A 39 3.89 -7.93 -2.40
N PHE A 40 2.89 -7.55 -1.61
CA PHE A 40 3.04 -7.14 -0.23
C PHE A 40 2.27 -8.11 0.65
N TYR A 41 2.96 -8.80 1.55
CA TYR A 41 2.37 -9.75 2.49
C TYR A 41 2.37 -9.17 3.90
N LYS A 42 1.25 -9.33 4.61
CA LYS A 42 1.02 -8.70 5.90
C LYS A 42 2.13 -8.97 6.91
N ASP A 43 2.67 -10.19 6.95
CA ASP A 43 3.69 -10.58 7.94
C ASP A 43 5.00 -9.82 7.76
N TYR A 44 5.22 -9.21 6.62
CA TYR A 44 6.44 -8.46 6.30
C TYR A 44 6.23 -6.96 6.28
N CYS A 45 5.02 -6.50 6.60
CA CYS A 45 4.66 -5.10 6.60
C CYS A 45 4.75 -4.49 8.00
N GLN A 46 4.89 -3.16 8.05
CA GLN A 46 4.94 -2.43 9.31
C GLN A 46 3.55 -2.18 9.88
N SER A 47 3.45 -2.16 11.20
CA SER A 47 2.20 -1.89 11.90
C SER A 47 2.35 -0.73 12.87
N LEU A 48 1.28 0.05 13.03
CA LEU A 48 1.20 1.14 13.99
C LEU A 48 -0.11 1.08 14.77
N LEU A 49 -0.07 1.60 15.99
CA LEU A 49 -1.27 1.80 16.80
C LEU A 49 -1.84 3.18 16.47
N VAL A 50 -2.78 3.24 15.53
CA VAL A 50 -3.39 4.50 15.09
C VAL A 50 -4.88 4.30 14.82
N HIS A 51 -5.64 5.39 14.97
CA HIS A 51 -7.02 5.48 14.50
C HIS A 51 -7.04 6.22 13.18
N THR A 52 -7.57 5.57 12.15
CA THR A 52 -7.63 6.15 10.80
C THR A 52 -9.00 6.74 10.47
N SER A 53 -10.03 6.38 11.23
CA SER A 53 -11.38 6.92 11.05
C SER A 53 -12.20 6.73 12.31
N ASN A 54 -13.38 7.41 12.37
CA ASN A 54 -14.32 7.29 13.48
C ASN A 54 -14.96 5.90 13.57
N THR A 55 -14.83 5.09 12.54
CA THR A 55 -15.36 3.73 12.50
C THR A 55 -14.39 2.69 13.02
N ASP A 56 -13.15 3.09 13.31
CA ASP A 56 -12.13 2.17 13.83
C ASP A 56 -12.49 1.70 15.24
N SER A 57 -12.14 0.45 15.52
CA SER A 57 -12.30 -0.14 16.84
C SER A 57 -11.21 0.38 17.80
N PHE A 58 -11.63 0.87 18.96
CA PHE A 58 -10.70 1.23 20.03
C PHE A 58 -10.01 0.01 20.64
N GLN A 59 -10.59 -1.16 20.47
CA GLN A 59 -10.02 -2.41 20.99
C GLN A 59 -8.93 -2.97 20.09
N ARG A 60 -8.89 -2.54 18.81
CA ARG A 60 -7.92 -3.00 17.82
C ARG A 60 -7.35 -1.82 17.04
N PRO A 61 -6.62 -0.92 17.70
CA PRO A 61 -6.07 0.26 17.02
C PRO A 61 -4.87 -0.05 16.13
N LYS A 62 -4.33 -1.27 16.18
CA LYS A 62 -3.16 -1.65 15.39
C LYS A 62 -3.54 -1.79 13.92
N LYS A 63 -2.87 -1.02 13.07
CA LYS A 63 -3.04 -1.07 11.61
C LYS A 63 -1.74 -1.50 10.96
N THR A 64 -1.85 -2.34 9.94
CA THR A 64 -0.71 -2.78 9.13
C THR A 64 -0.72 -2.04 7.82
N PHE A 65 0.43 -1.49 7.43
CA PHE A 65 0.59 -0.72 6.21
C PHE A 65 1.54 -1.42 5.24
N GLY A 66 1.13 -1.51 3.97
CA GLY A 66 1.99 -2.06 2.94
C GLY A 66 3.20 -1.18 2.70
N ILE A 67 2.98 0.12 2.55
CA ILE A 67 4.03 1.13 2.44
C ILE A 67 3.74 2.20 3.49
N LEU A 68 4.66 2.38 4.43
CA LEU A 68 4.51 3.36 5.50
C LEU A 68 5.60 4.42 5.40
N LEU A 69 5.17 5.67 5.17
CA LEU A 69 6.02 6.84 5.19
C LEU A 69 5.76 7.60 6.49
N GLN A 70 6.78 7.72 7.31
CA GLN A 70 6.66 8.35 8.61
C GLN A 70 7.82 9.30 8.84
N ASP A 71 7.49 10.55 9.16
CA ASP A 71 8.49 11.60 9.41
C ASP A 71 9.45 11.79 8.24
N LYS A 72 8.93 11.75 7.01
CA LYS A 72 9.71 11.89 5.77
C LYS A 72 9.43 13.22 5.10
N GLU A 73 10.38 13.67 4.31
CA GLU A 73 10.27 14.94 3.60
C GLU A 73 10.89 14.82 2.21
N GLN A 74 10.23 15.42 1.22
CA GLN A 74 10.73 15.50 -0.16
C GLN A 74 11.11 14.13 -0.74
N LEU A 75 10.19 13.18 -0.65
CA LEU A 75 10.38 11.84 -1.23
C LEU A 75 9.41 11.61 -2.38
N THR A 76 9.87 10.83 -3.35
CA THR A 76 9.03 10.38 -4.48
C THR A 76 9.05 8.86 -4.53
N LEU A 77 7.88 8.26 -4.67
CA LEU A 77 7.72 6.85 -5.03
C LEU A 77 7.18 6.81 -6.45
N ASP A 78 7.96 6.25 -7.36
CA ASP A 78 7.59 6.14 -8.76
C ASP A 78 7.46 4.67 -9.14
N GLY A 79 6.22 4.26 -9.43
CA GLY A 79 5.92 2.90 -9.79
C GLY A 79 6.19 2.53 -11.23
N ASP A 80 6.44 3.53 -12.08
CA ASP A 80 6.72 3.30 -13.51
C ASP A 80 5.71 2.38 -14.19
N GLY A 81 4.43 2.53 -13.86
CA GLY A 81 3.34 1.71 -14.39
C GLY A 81 3.15 0.36 -13.71
N SER A 82 3.76 0.16 -12.56
CA SER A 82 3.68 -1.10 -11.81
C SER A 82 2.33 -1.30 -11.14
N VAL A 83 2.03 -2.56 -10.78
CA VAL A 83 0.87 -2.95 -9.98
C VAL A 83 1.36 -3.45 -8.63
N PHE A 84 0.80 -2.89 -7.57
CA PHE A 84 1.08 -3.31 -6.20
C PHE A 84 -0.08 -4.17 -5.70
N VAL A 85 0.19 -5.42 -5.38
CA VAL A 85 -0.80 -6.40 -4.94
C VAL A 85 -0.63 -6.64 -3.44
N PHE A 86 -1.67 -6.37 -2.68
CA PHE A 86 -1.64 -6.49 -1.23
C PHE A 86 -2.40 -7.76 -0.80
N HIS A 87 -1.74 -8.57 0.02
CA HIS A 87 -2.26 -9.84 0.53
C HIS A 87 -2.56 -9.72 2.01
N GLY A 88 -3.83 -9.90 2.37
CA GLY A 88 -4.28 -9.81 3.74
C GLY A 88 -4.94 -8.47 4.06
N ASN A 89 -5.27 -8.29 5.34
CA ASN A 89 -5.90 -7.06 5.80
C ASN A 89 -4.84 -5.98 6.05
N ILE A 90 -4.48 -5.29 4.99
CA ILE A 90 -3.40 -4.29 4.97
C ILE A 90 -3.96 -2.99 4.43
N SER A 91 -3.61 -1.87 5.06
CA SER A 91 -3.76 -0.56 4.43
C SER A 91 -2.63 -0.36 3.44
N ALA A 92 -2.95 0.00 2.19
CA ALA A 92 -1.95 0.06 1.13
C ALA A 92 -0.85 1.07 1.44
N LEU A 93 -1.23 2.27 1.83
CA LEU A 93 -0.32 3.39 2.06
C LEU A 93 -0.65 4.10 3.36
N GLY A 94 0.38 4.44 4.11
CA GLY A 94 0.26 5.32 5.27
C GLY A 94 1.28 6.44 5.15
N VAL A 95 0.83 7.69 5.31
CA VAL A 95 1.69 8.87 5.25
C VAL A 95 1.44 9.69 6.50
N LEU A 96 2.41 9.69 7.41
CA LEU A 96 2.31 10.34 8.71
C LEU A 96 3.43 11.34 8.91
N ARG A 97 3.05 12.56 9.28
CA ARG A 97 4.00 13.64 9.58
C ARG A 97 5.04 13.85 8.47
N CYS A 98 4.57 13.84 7.22
CA CYS A 98 5.42 13.99 6.05
C CYS A 98 5.15 15.29 5.33
N ARG A 99 6.12 15.74 4.52
CA ARG A 99 6.01 16.92 3.66
C ARG A 99 6.51 16.61 2.26
N GLN A 100 5.84 17.17 1.26
CA GLN A 100 6.26 17.12 -0.14
C GLN A 100 6.51 15.68 -0.61
N ILE A 101 5.54 14.82 -0.37
CA ILE A 101 5.58 13.43 -0.80
C ILE A 101 4.86 13.32 -2.14
N THR A 102 5.50 12.69 -3.09
CA THR A 102 4.92 12.39 -4.41
C THR A 102 4.79 10.89 -4.58
N LEU A 103 3.59 10.44 -4.90
CA LEU A 103 3.29 9.04 -5.18
C LEU A 103 2.70 8.99 -6.58
N ARG A 104 3.33 8.26 -7.51
CA ARG A 104 2.90 8.30 -8.90
C ARG A 104 3.14 6.99 -9.65
N ASN A 105 2.38 6.82 -10.72
CA ASN A 105 2.57 5.78 -11.74
C ASN A 105 2.46 4.36 -11.21
N PHE A 106 1.50 4.10 -10.30
CA PHE A 106 1.23 2.73 -9.87
C PHE A 106 -0.27 2.52 -9.65
N THR A 107 -0.66 1.25 -9.70
CA THR A 107 -2.03 0.80 -9.43
C THR A 107 -2.01 -0.07 -8.19
N ILE A 108 -3.01 0.10 -7.32
CA ILE A 108 -3.18 -0.71 -6.12
C ILE A 108 -4.25 -1.77 -6.40
N ARG A 109 -3.95 -3.02 -6.03
CA ARG A 109 -4.88 -4.13 -6.13
C ARG A 109 -4.77 -5.00 -4.89
N TYR A 110 -5.90 -5.48 -4.40
CA TYR A 110 -5.94 -6.45 -3.31
C TYR A 110 -6.20 -7.83 -3.89
N ALA A 111 -5.39 -8.81 -3.47
CA ALA A 111 -5.56 -10.20 -3.90
C ALA A 111 -6.92 -10.74 -3.47
N CYS A 112 -7.37 -10.33 -2.26
CA CYS A 112 -8.69 -10.65 -1.75
C CYS A 112 -9.32 -9.36 -1.22
N PRO A 113 -10.12 -8.65 -2.04
CA PRO A 113 -10.70 -7.37 -1.63
C PRO A 113 -11.59 -7.50 -0.39
N THR A 114 -11.47 -6.55 0.54
CA THR A 114 -12.31 -6.48 1.72
C THR A 114 -13.67 -5.84 1.42
N ASN A 115 -13.73 -5.03 0.37
CA ASN A 115 -14.94 -4.39 -0.10
C ASN A 115 -15.21 -4.79 -1.53
N VAL A 116 -16.47 -5.06 -1.84
CA VAL A 116 -16.91 -5.43 -3.18
C VAL A 116 -18.03 -4.50 -3.58
N GLU A 117 -17.91 -3.88 -4.75
CA GLU A 117 -18.99 -3.12 -5.36
C GLU A 117 -19.74 -4.01 -6.30
N LEU A 118 -21.06 -4.05 -6.14
CA LEU A 118 -21.94 -4.86 -6.95
C LEU A 118 -22.95 -3.96 -7.64
N GLU A 119 -23.18 -4.22 -8.94
CA GLU A 119 -24.25 -3.57 -9.68
C GLU A 119 -25.46 -4.48 -9.66
N VAL A 120 -26.59 -4.00 -9.11
CA VAL A 120 -27.83 -4.76 -9.11
C VAL A 120 -28.41 -4.70 -10.52
N THR A 121 -28.45 -5.86 -11.19
CA THR A 121 -28.96 -5.96 -12.57
C THR A 121 -30.42 -6.41 -12.64
N ALA A 122 -30.89 -7.11 -11.61
CA ALA A 122 -32.27 -7.57 -11.51
C ALA A 122 -32.64 -7.88 -10.07
N LYS A 123 -33.91 -7.69 -9.75
CA LYS A 123 -34.45 -8.07 -8.45
C LYS A 123 -35.76 -8.85 -8.67
N GLN A 124 -35.87 -10.00 -8.03
CA GLN A 124 -37.06 -10.82 -8.07
C GLN A 124 -37.36 -11.35 -6.67
N GLY A 125 -38.40 -10.80 -6.03
CA GLY A 125 -38.72 -11.14 -4.65
C GLY A 125 -37.56 -10.79 -3.72
N HIS A 126 -36.99 -11.79 -3.05
CA HIS A 126 -35.83 -11.66 -2.17
C HIS A 126 -34.49 -11.98 -2.86
N THR A 127 -34.53 -12.24 -4.17
CA THR A 127 -33.35 -12.58 -4.95
C THR A 127 -32.86 -11.36 -5.74
N VAL A 128 -31.57 -11.10 -5.71
CA VAL A 128 -30.92 -10.01 -6.45
C VAL A 128 -29.86 -10.57 -7.36
N SER A 129 -29.92 -10.22 -8.66
CA SER A 129 -28.86 -10.55 -9.59
C SER A 129 -27.85 -9.39 -9.65
N TYR A 130 -26.56 -9.74 -9.80
CA TYR A 130 -25.48 -8.75 -9.79
C TYR A 130 -24.35 -9.20 -10.71
N ARG A 131 -23.43 -8.26 -10.95
CA ARG A 131 -22.20 -8.53 -11.70
C ARG A 131 -21.04 -7.68 -11.18
#